data_4a12483686255d6f6c9b98692a1b00d5
#
_entry.id   4a12483686255d6f6c9b98692a1b00d5
#
_cell.length_a   1.000
_cell.length_b   1.000
_cell.length_c   1.000
_cell.angle_alpha   90.00
_cell.angle_beta   90.00
_cell.angle_gamma   90.00
#
_symmetry.space_group_name_H-M   'P 1'
#
loop_
_entity.id
_entity.type
_entity.pdbx_description
1 polymer ?
#
loop_
_entity_poly.entity_id
_entity_poly.type
_entity_poly.pdbx_seq_one_letter_code
_entity_poly.pdbx_strand_id
1 'polypeptide(L)'
;MRRLKFISGALMGLMLGVVGVANAADSNKPIVIPTHNWSSQVVMAYVIGGIFESMGNNVEYVSADTQAVYESIRNGDVTISHEVWQSTFGKSFYAAMAKGGVIDAGTHAAKTLEEVGVPQWVVDKNLCPGLPDYKALLKCADVFATPDSGGKGRILECPQSWHGAEYVDRVEALLGDTWVVKFAGSADAIWADHVAAKKEGRATLTFNWTPNFTDADGFVFIEWPPYYLGCRKQDGGDSKCGSPIGWLKKAANYKFPKTHPAAYMAFSRMSFTAGQIGSMAALVDLDKMSHQDAATKWLADNEKVWKSMTGVGM
;
A
#
# COMPACT_ATOMS: atom_id res chain seq x y z
N MET A 1 75.83 -23.16 -53.31
CA MET A 1 75.69 -22.56 -51.99
C MET A 1 74.46 -21.69 -52.04
N ARG A 2 73.29 -22.17 -51.53
CA ARG A 2 72.02 -21.43 -51.49
C ARG A 2 71.66 -21.24 -50.00
N ARG A 3 71.64 -19.97 -49.56
CA ARG A 3 71.26 -19.60 -48.18
C ARG A 3 69.72 -19.59 -48.06
N LEU A 4 69.22 -20.41 -47.20
CA LEU A 4 67.78 -20.39 -46.73
C LEU A 4 67.62 -19.25 -45.75
N LYS A 5 66.67 -18.32 -46.00
CA LYS A 5 66.23 -17.31 -45.04
C LYS A 5 65.00 -17.84 -44.28
N PHE A 6 65.09 -17.98 -42.94
CA PHE A 6 63.97 -18.24 -42.08
C PHE A 6 63.21 -16.93 -41.84
N ILE A 7 61.93 -16.93 -42.12
CA ILE A 7 61.02 -15.85 -41.79
C ILE A 7 60.29 -16.28 -40.50
N SER A 8 60.60 -15.57 -39.39
CA SER A 8 59.91 -15.74 -38.13
C SER A 8 58.59 -14.93 -38.17
N GLY A 9 57.47 -15.61 -38.28
CA GLY A 9 56.16 -14.98 -38.14
C GLY A 9 55.82 -14.82 -36.64
N ALA A 10 55.67 -13.58 -36.17
CA ALA A 10 55.13 -13.27 -34.85
C ALA A 10 53.63 -13.39 -34.89
N LEU A 11 53.06 -14.40 -34.19
CA LEU A 11 51.64 -14.47 -33.92
C LEU A 11 51.32 -13.48 -32.79
N MET A 12 50.68 -12.39 -33.14
CA MET A 12 50.13 -11.41 -32.17
C MET A 12 48.76 -11.92 -31.70
N GLY A 13 48.74 -12.59 -30.55
CA GLY A 13 47.52 -13.07 -29.92
C GLY A 13 46.68 -11.89 -29.40
N LEU A 14 45.53 -11.66 -30.03
CA LEU A 14 44.53 -10.70 -29.58
C LEU A 14 43.82 -11.29 -28.35
N MET A 15 44.24 -10.90 -27.13
CA MET A 15 43.45 -11.16 -25.91
C MET A 15 42.21 -10.24 -25.92
N LEU A 16 41.07 -10.78 -26.31
CA LEU A 16 39.78 -10.18 -26.05
C LEU A 16 39.54 -10.27 -24.55
N GLY A 17 39.84 -9.18 -23.86
CA GLY A 17 39.43 -8.99 -22.47
C GLY A 17 37.90 -8.93 -22.41
N VAL A 18 37.28 -9.97 -21.89
CA VAL A 18 35.87 -9.93 -21.44
C VAL A 18 35.84 -8.95 -20.28
N VAL A 19 35.43 -7.71 -20.55
CA VAL A 19 35.09 -6.75 -19.50
C VAL A 19 33.81 -7.26 -18.87
N GLY A 20 33.93 -8.10 -17.85
CA GLY A 20 32.83 -8.43 -16.97
C GLY A 20 32.35 -7.13 -16.34
N VAL A 21 31.08 -6.77 -16.60
CA VAL A 21 30.42 -5.70 -15.85
C VAL A 21 30.36 -6.18 -14.40
N ALA A 22 31.30 -5.75 -13.59
CA ALA A 22 31.24 -5.97 -12.14
C ALA A 22 30.01 -5.21 -11.65
N ASN A 23 28.91 -5.90 -11.38
CA ASN A 23 27.82 -5.33 -10.60
C ASN A 23 28.42 -4.90 -9.25
N ALA A 24 28.31 -3.62 -8.94
CA ALA A 24 28.73 -3.12 -7.65
C ALA A 24 27.99 -3.93 -6.55
N ALA A 25 28.74 -4.45 -5.59
CA ALA A 25 28.15 -5.16 -4.45
C ALA A 25 27.30 -4.19 -3.60
N ASP A 26 26.23 -4.71 -3.02
CA ASP A 26 25.42 -3.96 -2.07
C ASP A 26 26.24 -3.62 -0.81
N SER A 27 25.89 -2.52 -0.17
CA SER A 27 26.51 -2.05 1.07
C SER A 27 26.13 -2.97 2.25
N ASN A 28 27.03 -3.08 3.23
CA ASN A 28 26.74 -3.74 4.51
C ASN A 28 25.85 -2.90 5.46
N LYS A 29 25.51 -1.65 5.12
CA LYS A 29 24.59 -0.86 5.91
C LYS A 29 23.17 -1.44 5.80
N PRO A 30 22.37 -1.37 6.87
CA PRO A 30 21.02 -1.91 6.81
C PRO A 30 20.14 -1.15 5.84
N ILE A 31 19.23 -1.88 5.19
CA ILE A 31 18.09 -1.33 4.48
C ILE A 31 16.99 -1.11 5.52
N VAL A 32 16.64 0.14 5.78
CA VAL A 32 15.64 0.50 6.79
C VAL A 32 14.26 0.57 6.14
N ILE A 33 13.35 -0.28 6.61
CA ILE A 33 11.98 -0.44 6.10
C ILE A 33 10.98 0.06 7.15
N PRO A 34 10.04 0.96 6.80
CA PRO A 34 9.05 1.44 7.74
C PRO A 34 7.94 0.41 7.95
N THR A 35 7.44 0.31 9.18
CA THR A 35 6.19 -0.34 9.52
C THR A 35 5.17 0.71 9.95
N HIS A 36 3.97 0.63 9.40
CA HIS A 36 2.83 1.47 9.75
C HIS A 36 1.86 0.71 10.65
N ASN A 37 0.59 1.05 10.63
CA ASN A 37 -0.43 0.52 11.55
C ASN A 37 -1.60 -0.17 10.84
N TRP A 38 -1.34 -0.84 9.72
CA TRP A 38 -2.29 -1.75 9.07
C TRP A 38 -1.58 -3.01 8.53
N SER A 39 -2.28 -4.13 8.54
CA SER A 39 -1.70 -5.47 8.39
C SER A 39 -1.00 -5.70 7.06
N SER A 40 -1.58 -5.30 5.92
CA SER A 40 -0.96 -5.53 4.60
C SER A 40 0.42 -4.89 4.50
N GLN A 41 0.55 -3.66 4.98
CA GLN A 41 1.80 -2.91 4.95
C GLN A 41 2.87 -3.57 5.81
N VAL A 42 2.51 -3.97 7.03
CA VAL A 42 3.50 -4.58 7.95
C VAL A 42 3.95 -5.94 7.44
N VAL A 43 3.02 -6.79 6.96
CA VAL A 43 3.40 -8.08 6.37
C VAL A 43 4.26 -7.86 5.12
N MET A 44 3.89 -6.94 4.24
CA MET A 44 4.67 -6.64 3.03
C MET A 44 6.07 -6.08 3.38
N ALA A 45 6.22 -5.30 4.47
CA ALA A 45 7.52 -4.86 4.96
C ALA A 45 8.42 -6.06 5.27
N TYR A 46 7.91 -7.05 6.00
CA TYR A 46 8.66 -8.27 6.32
C TYR A 46 8.89 -9.17 5.09
N VAL A 47 7.94 -9.24 4.16
CA VAL A 47 8.13 -9.97 2.88
C VAL A 47 9.28 -9.35 2.08
N ILE A 48 9.29 -8.03 1.91
CA ILE A 48 10.34 -7.32 1.16
C ILE A 48 11.67 -7.44 1.89
N GLY A 49 11.66 -7.32 3.21
CA GLY A 49 12.86 -7.50 4.03
C GLY A 49 13.43 -8.91 3.90
N GLY A 50 12.62 -9.96 4.00
CA GLY A 50 13.05 -11.34 3.81
C GLY A 50 13.63 -11.60 2.40
N ILE A 51 13.10 -10.92 1.38
CA ILE A 51 13.70 -10.96 0.02
C ILE A 51 15.09 -10.32 0.05
N PHE A 52 15.27 -9.15 0.66
CA PHE A 52 16.58 -8.51 0.78
C PHE A 52 17.57 -9.34 1.60
N GLU A 53 17.13 -9.95 2.70
CA GLU A 53 17.95 -10.86 3.51
C GLU A 53 18.38 -12.09 2.69
N SER A 54 17.51 -12.64 1.83
CA SER A 54 17.87 -13.73 0.93
C SER A 54 18.94 -13.34 -0.11
N MET A 55 19.11 -12.04 -0.36
CA MET A 55 20.15 -11.46 -1.22
C MET A 55 21.44 -11.16 -0.44
N GLY A 56 21.47 -11.38 0.88
CA GLY A 56 22.61 -11.10 1.74
C GLY A 56 22.65 -9.68 2.31
N ASN A 57 21.56 -8.91 2.21
CA ASN A 57 21.48 -7.59 2.80
C ASN A 57 21.07 -7.63 4.27
N ASN A 58 21.54 -6.67 5.05
CA ASN A 58 21.04 -6.40 6.39
C ASN A 58 19.75 -5.58 6.30
N VAL A 59 18.76 -5.91 7.13
CA VAL A 59 17.46 -5.22 7.16
C VAL A 59 17.15 -4.77 8.58
N GLU A 60 16.60 -3.56 8.70
CA GLU A 60 16.08 -3.02 9.95
C GLU A 60 14.65 -2.51 9.73
N TYR A 61 13.80 -2.65 10.75
CA TYR A 61 12.42 -2.19 10.71
C TYR A 61 12.23 -1.07 11.73
N VAL A 62 11.54 0.00 11.32
CA VAL A 62 11.23 1.14 12.18
C VAL A 62 9.74 1.48 12.10
N SER A 63 9.13 1.73 13.25
CA SER A 63 7.78 2.28 13.24
C SER A 63 7.81 3.73 12.76
N ALA A 64 6.99 4.06 11.79
CA ALA A 64 6.92 5.40 11.21
C ALA A 64 5.47 5.83 10.94
N ASP A 65 5.18 7.11 11.15
CA ASP A 65 3.92 7.72 10.73
C ASP A 65 3.85 7.83 9.20
N THR A 66 2.66 7.61 8.64
CA THR A 66 2.41 7.57 7.19
C THR A 66 2.69 8.90 6.48
N GLN A 67 2.55 10.03 7.15
CA GLN A 67 2.83 11.35 6.56
C GLN A 67 4.30 11.76 6.75
N ALA A 68 4.88 11.45 7.91
CA ALA A 68 6.27 11.80 8.24
C ALA A 68 7.30 10.93 7.51
N VAL A 69 6.93 9.73 7.04
CA VAL A 69 7.84 8.76 6.42
C VAL A 69 8.61 9.35 5.23
N TYR A 70 8.00 10.23 4.45
CA TYR A 70 8.65 10.81 3.26
C TYR A 70 9.81 11.74 3.62
N GLU A 71 9.70 12.51 4.71
CA GLU A 71 10.82 13.31 5.21
C GLU A 71 11.93 12.41 5.80
N SER A 72 11.57 11.31 6.48
CA SER A 72 12.53 10.32 6.97
C SER A 72 13.28 9.64 5.81
N ILE A 73 12.59 9.33 4.71
CA ILE A 73 13.25 8.83 3.48
C ILE A 73 14.18 9.89 2.91
N ARG A 74 13.75 11.15 2.82
CA ARG A 74 14.55 12.25 2.30
C ARG A 74 15.85 12.44 3.09
N ASN A 75 15.78 12.38 4.40
CA ASN A 75 16.92 12.51 5.30
C ASN A 75 17.84 11.28 5.31
N GLY A 76 17.32 10.10 4.95
CA GLY A 76 18.05 8.83 4.93
C GLY A 76 17.91 8.00 6.20
N ASP A 77 16.98 8.37 7.10
CA ASP A 77 16.63 7.59 8.29
C ASP A 77 15.82 6.33 7.92
N VAL A 78 15.09 6.39 6.80
CA VAL A 78 14.34 5.30 6.17
C VAL A 78 14.86 5.13 4.75
N THR A 79 15.03 3.88 4.30
CA THR A 79 15.55 3.59 2.95
C THR A 79 14.45 3.55 1.90
N ILE A 80 13.32 2.92 2.21
CA ILE A 80 12.21 2.71 1.27
C ILE A 80 10.86 2.95 1.94
N SER A 81 9.82 3.19 1.13
CA SER A 81 8.42 2.96 1.48
C SER A 81 7.76 2.17 0.36
N HIS A 82 7.17 1.05 0.68
CA HIS A 82 6.65 0.09 -0.29
C HIS A 82 5.15 0.21 -0.51
N GLU A 83 4.43 0.92 0.34
CA GLU A 83 3.00 1.26 0.18
C GLU A 83 2.80 2.78 0.23
N VAL A 84 2.96 3.43 -0.91
CA VAL A 84 2.58 4.84 -1.09
C VAL A 84 1.21 4.87 -1.77
N TRP A 85 0.16 5.09 -0.99
CA TRP A 85 -1.21 5.24 -1.46
C TRP A 85 -1.36 6.59 -2.17
N GLN A 86 -1.30 6.57 -3.51
CA GLN A 86 -1.21 7.80 -4.32
C GLN A 86 -2.40 8.73 -4.13
N SER A 87 -3.60 8.19 -3.97
CA SER A 87 -4.83 8.95 -3.78
C SER A 87 -4.84 9.78 -2.50
N THR A 88 -4.17 9.28 -1.44
CA THR A 88 -4.16 9.86 -0.10
C THR A 88 -2.85 10.55 0.22
N PHE A 89 -1.73 9.86 0.03
CA PHE A 89 -0.39 10.37 0.40
C PHE A 89 0.40 10.93 -0.79
N GLY A 90 -0.15 10.89 -1.99
CA GLY A 90 0.56 11.34 -3.20
C GLY A 90 1.04 12.78 -3.09
N LYS A 91 0.26 13.67 -2.47
CA LYS A 91 0.62 15.09 -2.29
C LYS A 91 1.91 15.23 -1.45
N SER A 92 2.00 14.52 -0.33
CA SER A 92 3.19 14.50 0.54
C SER A 92 4.38 13.83 -0.13
N PHE A 93 4.16 12.73 -0.83
CA PHE A 93 5.17 12.01 -1.61
C PHE A 93 5.78 12.89 -2.71
N TYR A 94 4.95 13.50 -3.56
CA TYR A 94 5.44 14.37 -4.64
C TYR A 94 6.10 15.64 -4.11
N ALA A 95 5.62 16.20 -3.00
CA ALA A 95 6.27 17.33 -2.34
C ALA A 95 7.67 16.97 -1.83
N ALA A 96 7.84 15.78 -1.24
CA ALA A 96 9.15 15.29 -0.80
C ALA A 96 10.09 15.03 -1.99
N MET A 97 9.58 14.47 -3.10
CA MET A 97 10.36 14.32 -4.33
C MET A 97 10.82 15.66 -4.89
N ALA A 98 9.95 16.68 -4.91
CA ALA A 98 10.28 18.01 -5.42
C ALA A 98 11.38 18.71 -4.58
N LYS A 99 11.45 18.42 -3.27
CA LYS A 99 12.53 18.90 -2.39
C LYS A 99 13.85 18.15 -2.62
N GLY A 100 13.84 17.04 -3.36
CA GLY A 100 14.99 16.16 -3.55
C GLY A 100 15.21 15.20 -2.39
N GLY A 101 15.92 14.09 -2.65
CA GLY A 101 16.23 13.07 -1.65
C GLY A 101 15.29 11.87 -1.65
N VAL A 102 14.12 11.99 -2.27
CA VAL A 102 13.16 10.90 -2.51
C VAL A 102 13.04 10.65 -4.00
N ILE A 103 12.98 9.38 -4.40
CA ILE A 103 12.74 8.96 -5.77
C ILE A 103 11.52 8.05 -5.86
N ASP A 104 10.82 8.07 -6.99
CA ASP A 104 9.79 7.10 -7.35
C ASP A 104 10.48 5.78 -7.75
N ALA A 105 10.22 4.72 -6.99
CA ALA A 105 10.77 3.38 -7.25
C ALA A 105 9.77 2.48 -8.02
N GLY A 106 8.74 3.06 -8.60
CA GLY A 106 7.73 2.36 -9.41
C GLY A 106 6.40 2.14 -8.68
N THR A 107 5.55 1.33 -9.30
CA THR A 107 4.20 1.00 -8.80
C THR A 107 4.02 -0.50 -8.66
N HIS A 108 3.11 -0.89 -7.78
CA HIS A 108 2.56 -2.24 -7.79
C HIS A 108 1.51 -2.40 -8.90
N ALA A 109 1.17 -3.64 -9.25
CA ALA A 109 0.09 -3.93 -10.19
C ALA A 109 -1.29 -3.60 -9.60
N ALA A 110 -1.39 -3.54 -8.28
CA ALA A 110 -2.60 -3.19 -7.57
C ALA A 110 -3.04 -1.74 -7.83
N LYS A 111 -4.32 -1.56 -8.14
CA LYS A 111 -5.01 -0.28 -8.02
C LYS A 111 -5.52 -0.12 -6.60
N THR A 112 -5.70 1.13 -6.18
CA THR A 112 -6.20 1.46 -4.86
C THR A 112 -7.52 2.21 -4.93
N LEU A 113 -8.40 1.91 -3.99
CA LEU A 113 -9.57 2.71 -3.65
C LEU A 113 -9.66 2.76 -2.12
N GLU A 114 -9.85 3.93 -1.58
CA GLU A 114 -10.10 4.18 -0.16
C GLU A 114 -11.46 4.86 -0.08
N GLU A 115 -12.45 4.19 0.50
CA GLU A 115 -13.83 4.66 0.48
C GLU A 115 -14.64 4.02 1.62
N VAL A 116 -15.76 4.62 1.98
CA VAL A 116 -16.71 4.00 2.91
C VAL A 116 -17.61 3.00 2.19
N GLY A 117 -18.04 1.99 2.92
CA GLY A 117 -18.93 0.97 2.39
C GLY A 117 -19.54 0.10 3.48
N VAL A 118 -20.20 -0.94 3.07
CA VAL A 118 -20.88 -1.89 3.95
C VAL A 118 -20.40 -3.32 3.68
N PRO A 119 -20.37 -4.19 4.70
CA PRO A 119 -20.20 -5.61 4.45
C PRO A 119 -21.30 -6.17 3.54
N GLN A 120 -20.97 -7.13 2.66
CA GLN A 120 -21.90 -7.71 1.69
C GLN A 120 -23.23 -8.17 2.32
N TRP A 121 -23.18 -8.74 3.52
CA TRP A 121 -24.39 -9.22 4.22
C TRP A 121 -25.42 -8.12 4.54
N VAL A 122 -25.01 -6.84 4.62
CA VAL A 122 -25.92 -5.70 4.77
C VAL A 122 -26.77 -5.51 3.55
N VAL A 123 -26.15 -5.67 2.37
CA VAL A 123 -26.83 -5.63 1.06
C VAL A 123 -27.71 -6.87 0.87
N ASP A 124 -27.17 -8.05 1.14
CA ASP A 124 -27.89 -9.33 0.98
C ASP A 124 -29.17 -9.40 1.83
N LYS A 125 -29.13 -8.85 3.05
CA LYS A 125 -30.29 -8.74 3.93
C LYS A 125 -31.19 -7.56 3.61
N ASN A 126 -30.82 -6.76 2.60
CA ASN A 126 -31.57 -5.56 2.18
C ASN A 126 -31.89 -4.61 3.35
N LEU A 127 -30.94 -4.42 4.27
CA LEU A 127 -31.17 -3.59 5.47
C LEU A 127 -31.34 -2.11 5.13
N CYS A 128 -30.77 -1.65 4.01
CA CYS A 128 -30.98 -0.33 3.45
C CYS A 128 -31.23 -0.48 1.95
N PRO A 129 -32.50 -0.54 1.50
CA PRO A 129 -32.86 -0.77 0.11
C PRO A 129 -32.29 0.32 -0.81
N GLY A 130 -31.63 -0.12 -1.89
CA GLY A 130 -31.00 0.76 -2.88
C GLY A 130 -29.49 0.90 -2.74
N LEU A 131 -28.87 0.34 -1.70
CA LEU A 131 -27.40 0.23 -1.65
C LEU A 131 -26.90 -0.58 -2.86
N PRO A 132 -25.75 -0.21 -3.43
CA PRO A 132 -24.75 0.75 -2.94
C PRO A 132 -24.92 2.22 -3.38
N ASP A 133 -26.00 2.61 -4.09
CA ASP A 133 -26.20 4.03 -4.42
C ASP A 133 -26.28 4.86 -3.12
N TYR A 134 -25.43 5.89 -2.99
CA TYR A 134 -25.39 6.77 -1.80
C TYR A 134 -26.76 7.40 -1.48
N LYS A 135 -27.63 7.56 -2.47
CA LYS A 135 -28.99 8.12 -2.27
C LYS A 135 -29.85 7.22 -1.37
N ALA A 136 -29.54 5.93 -1.27
CA ALA A 136 -30.21 5.05 -0.31
C ALA A 136 -29.95 5.50 1.14
N LEU A 137 -28.76 5.98 1.43
CA LEU A 137 -28.35 6.44 2.76
C LEU A 137 -29.20 7.62 3.25
N LEU A 138 -29.74 8.46 2.33
CA LEU A 138 -30.65 9.56 2.70
C LEU A 138 -31.94 9.10 3.39
N LYS A 139 -32.28 7.81 3.28
CA LYS A 139 -33.53 7.22 3.82
C LYS A 139 -33.30 6.17 4.89
N CYS A 140 -32.04 5.85 5.21
CA CYS A 140 -31.67 4.73 6.07
C CYS A 140 -30.76 5.15 7.25
N ALA A 141 -30.71 6.42 7.61
CA ALA A 141 -29.82 6.88 8.68
C ALA A 141 -30.07 6.13 10.00
N ASP A 142 -31.33 5.86 10.33
CA ASP A 142 -31.76 5.12 11.52
C ASP A 142 -31.24 3.67 11.56
N VAL A 143 -31.11 3.02 10.41
CA VAL A 143 -30.59 1.65 10.29
C VAL A 143 -29.12 1.55 10.73
N PHE A 144 -28.37 2.63 10.53
CA PHE A 144 -26.96 2.75 10.85
C PHE A 144 -26.69 3.51 12.18
N ALA A 145 -27.75 3.86 12.91
CA ALA A 145 -27.59 4.55 14.17
C ALA A 145 -26.97 3.64 15.24
N THR A 146 -26.10 4.23 16.07
CA THR A 146 -25.41 3.54 17.17
C THR A 146 -25.56 4.39 18.45
N PRO A 147 -25.35 3.82 19.66
CA PRO A 147 -25.50 4.58 20.90
C PRO A 147 -24.66 5.87 20.96
N ASP A 148 -23.49 5.87 20.33
CA ASP A 148 -22.56 7.00 20.29
C ASP A 148 -22.86 8.02 19.18
N SER A 149 -23.81 7.73 18.28
CA SER A 149 -24.16 8.61 17.15
C SER A 149 -25.25 9.64 17.46
N GLY A 150 -25.86 9.57 18.65
CA GLY A 150 -26.92 10.50 19.06
C GLY A 150 -28.19 10.38 18.21
N GLY A 151 -28.50 9.16 17.73
CA GLY A 151 -29.68 8.88 16.90
C GLY A 151 -29.49 9.17 15.40
N LYS A 152 -28.30 9.63 14.99
CA LYS A 152 -27.93 9.82 13.60
C LYS A 152 -27.34 8.54 13.01
N GLY A 153 -27.38 8.38 11.71
CA GLY A 153 -26.59 7.35 11.02
C GLY A 153 -25.09 7.55 11.28
N ARG A 154 -24.39 6.48 11.66
CA ARG A 154 -22.95 6.54 11.92
C ARG A 154 -22.15 6.05 10.70
N ILE A 155 -21.17 6.83 10.30
CA ILE A 155 -20.06 6.38 9.46
C ILE A 155 -18.84 6.22 10.38
N LEU A 156 -18.29 5.01 10.48
CA LEU A 156 -17.05 4.76 11.20
C LEU A 156 -15.89 4.95 10.22
N GLU A 157 -15.18 6.05 10.37
CA GLU A 157 -14.08 6.48 9.51
C GLU A 157 -12.73 5.94 10.02
N CYS A 158 -11.70 5.97 9.17
CA CYS A 158 -10.33 5.63 9.53
C CYS A 158 -9.77 6.53 10.66
N PRO A 159 -8.58 6.21 11.19
CA PRO A 159 -7.89 7.14 12.09
C PRO A 159 -7.73 8.52 11.43
N GLN A 160 -8.06 9.57 12.16
CA GLN A 160 -8.04 10.95 11.65
C GLN A 160 -6.66 11.37 11.09
N SER A 161 -5.57 10.75 11.59
CA SER A 161 -4.21 10.97 11.10
C SER A 161 -3.99 10.50 9.66
N TRP A 162 -4.87 9.64 9.11
CA TRP A 162 -4.73 9.16 7.74
C TRP A 162 -5.25 10.17 6.71
N HIS A 163 -6.48 10.69 6.88
CA HIS A 163 -7.18 11.50 5.87
C HIS A 163 -7.58 12.92 6.29
N GLY A 164 -7.59 13.20 7.58
CA GLY A 164 -8.13 14.48 8.05
C GLY A 164 -9.65 14.55 7.96
N ALA A 165 -10.20 15.64 7.43
CA ALA A 165 -11.64 15.93 7.45
C ALA A 165 -12.36 15.63 6.12
N GLU A 166 -11.73 14.99 5.16
CA GLU A 166 -12.25 14.84 3.79
C GLU A 166 -13.63 14.18 3.73
N TYR A 167 -13.81 13.09 4.47
CA TYR A 167 -15.09 12.36 4.51
C TYR A 167 -16.17 13.11 5.29
N VAL A 168 -15.79 13.89 6.30
CA VAL A 168 -16.74 14.78 7.01
C VAL A 168 -17.36 15.76 6.04
N ASP A 169 -16.53 16.45 5.25
CA ASP A 169 -17.00 17.41 4.26
C ASP A 169 -17.94 16.78 3.23
N ARG A 170 -17.65 15.54 2.79
CA ARG A 170 -18.53 14.80 1.86
C ARG A 170 -19.87 14.44 2.49
N VAL A 171 -19.85 13.93 3.72
CA VAL A 171 -21.07 13.56 4.46
C VAL A 171 -21.95 14.77 4.67
N GLU A 172 -21.39 15.89 5.09
CA GLU A 172 -22.13 17.16 5.22
C GLU A 172 -22.73 17.62 3.89
N ALA A 173 -21.97 17.54 2.80
CA ALA A 173 -22.39 18.00 1.47
C ALA A 173 -23.46 17.14 0.81
N LEU A 174 -23.47 15.81 1.03
CA LEU A 174 -24.33 14.85 0.33
C LEU A 174 -25.43 14.24 1.21
N LEU A 175 -25.17 14.02 2.50
CA LEU A 175 -26.09 13.35 3.42
C LEU A 175 -26.69 14.29 4.48
N GLY A 176 -26.09 15.46 4.68
CA GLY A 176 -26.55 16.44 5.65
C GLY A 176 -26.36 16.02 7.11
N ASP A 177 -27.12 16.65 7.98
CA ASP A 177 -26.98 16.54 9.45
C ASP A 177 -27.65 15.30 10.07
N THR A 178 -28.29 14.45 9.27
CA THR A 178 -28.82 13.16 9.71
C THR A 178 -27.75 12.08 9.88
N TRP A 179 -26.53 12.37 9.47
CA TRP A 179 -25.37 11.49 9.60
C TRP A 179 -24.27 12.12 10.45
N VAL A 180 -23.44 11.28 11.04
CA VAL A 180 -22.25 11.70 11.78
C VAL A 180 -21.07 10.79 11.45
N VAL A 181 -19.90 11.40 11.26
CA VAL A 181 -18.64 10.69 11.12
C VAL A 181 -18.00 10.51 12.48
N LYS A 182 -17.61 9.29 12.80
CA LYS A 182 -16.82 8.93 13.99
C LYS A 182 -15.52 8.31 13.53
N PHE A 183 -14.40 8.77 14.09
CA PHE A 183 -13.09 8.25 13.73
C PHE A 183 -12.72 7.04 14.56
N ALA A 184 -12.29 5.97 13.94
CA ALA A 184 -11.68 4.83 14.60
C ALA A 184 -10.28 5.19 15.15
N GLY A 185 -9.88 4.52 16.22
CA GLY A 185 -8.53 4.70 16.77
C GLY A 185 -7.45 3.93 16.00
N SER A 186 -7.83 2.90 15.25
CA SER A 186 -6.95 2.04 14.46
C SER A 186 -7.72 1.27 13.40
N ALA A 187 -7.02 0.60 12.46
CA ALA A 187 -7.62 -0.37 11.55
C ALA A 187 -8.35 -1.49 12.31
N ASP A 188 -7.72 -2.03 13.37
CA ASP A 188 -8.32 -3.09 14.18
C ASP A 188 -9.66 -2.69 14.80
N ALA A 189 -9.84 -1.41 15.16
CA ALA A 189 -11.11 -0.91 15.67
C ALA A 189 -12.22 -0.95 14.61
N ILE A 190 -11.90 -0.71 13.34
CA ILE A 190 -12.84 -0.86 12.21
C ILE A 190 -13.27 -2.32 12.08
N TRP A 191 -12.30 -3.25 12.10
CA TRP A 191 -12.58 -4.68 11.97
C TRP A 191 -13.34 -5.23 13.17
N ALA A 192 -13.06 -4.74 14.37
CA ALA A 192 -13.83 -5.10 15.57
C ALA A 192 -15.30 -4.66 15.44
N ASP A 193 -15.58 -3.48 14.90
CA ASP A 193 -16.95 -3.04 14.62
C ASP A 193 -17.66 -3.94 13.60
N HIS A 194 -16.96 -4.36 12.54
CA HIS A 194 -17.50 -5.31 11.55
C HIS A 194 -17.92 -6.63 12.19
N VAL A 195 -17.05 -7.21 13.03
CA VAL A 195 -17.31 -8.47 13.73
C VAL A 195 -18.48 -8.31 14.70
N ALA A 196 -18.51 -7.24 15.48
CA ALA A 196 -19.58 -6.96 16.44
C ALA A 196 -20.92 -6.74 15.69
N ALA A 197 -20.93 -5.92 14.66
CA ALA A 197 -22.11 -5.64 13.86
C ALA A 197 -22.70 -6.90 13.22
N LYS A 198 -21.86 -7.79 12.67
CA LYS A 198 -22.27 -9.08 12.11
C LYS A 198 -22.92 -9.97 13.17
N LYS A 199 -22.31 -10.06 14.36
CA LYS A 199 -22.82 -10.86 15.48
C LYS A 199 -24.15 -10.33 16.01
N GLU A 200 -24.32 -9.01 16.04
CA GLU A 200 -25.53 -8.33 16.51
C GLU A 200 -26.62 -8.25 15.42
N GLY A 201 -26.30 -8.56 14.19
CA GLY A 201 -27.19 -8.37 13.03
C GLY A 201 -27.45 -6.90 12.70
N ARG A 202 -26.62 -5.99 13.17
CA ARG A 202 -26.70 -4.54 13.04
C ARG A 202 -25.98 -4.10 11.75
N ALA A 203 -26.62 -3.23 10.96
CA ALA A 203 -25.93 -2.61 9.85
C ALA A 203 -24.72 -1.78 10.33
N THR A 204 -23.67 -1.73 9.53
CA THR A 204 -22.53 -0.85 9.78
C THR A 204 -22.04 -0.27 8.44
N LEU A 205 -21.71 1.01 8.47
CA LEU A 205 -21.12 1.75 7.35
C LEU A 205 -19.74 2.25 7.80
N THR A 206 -18.70 1.71 7.18
CA THR A 206 -17.32 1.92 7.66
C THR A 206 -16.39 2.25 6.52
N PHE A 207 -15.31 2.97 6.85
CA PHE A 207 -14.16 3.10 5.98
C PHE A 207 -13.54 1.74 5.68
N ASN A 208 -13.10 1.57 4.46
CA ASN A 208 -12.31 0.42 4.01
C ASN A 208 -11.46 0.83 2.81
N TRP A 209 -10.61 -0.07 2.39
CA TRP A 209 -9.76 0.12 1.22
C TRP A 209 -9.57 -1.19 0.45
N THR A 210 -9.22 -1.06 -0.81
CA THR A 210 -8.71 -2.15 -1.63
C THR A 210 -7.33 -1.75 -2.20
N PRO A 211 -6.31 -2.65 -2.21
CA PRO A 211 -6.36 -4.06 -1.82
C PRO A 211 -6.38 -4.28 -0.29
N ASN A 212 -7.23 -5.20 0.17
CA ASN A 212 -7.35 -5.60 1.56
C ASN A 212 -7.86 -7.05 1.67
N PHE A 213 -7.84 -7.65 2.85
CA PHE A 213 -8.40 -8.99 3.10
C PHE A 213 -9.91 -9.05 2.83
N THR A 214 -10.62 -7.95 3.04
CA THR A 214 -12.06 -7.84 2.81
C THR A 214 -12.46 -7.95 1.34
N ASP A 215 -11.53 -7.83 0.40
CA ASP A 215 -11.81 -8.01 -1.03
C ASP A 215 -12.33 -9.43 -1.33
N ALA A 216 -11.92 -10.43 -0.53
CA ALA A 216 -12.37 -11.80 -0.65
C ALA A 216 -13.69 -12.08 0.11
N ASP A 217 -13.93 -11.37 1.21
CA ASP A 217 -15.11 -11.56 2.07
C ASP A 217 -16.38 -10.85 1.56
N GLY A 218 -16.27 -10.06 0.50
CA GLY A 218 -17.35 -9.26 -0.04
C GLY A 218 -17.62 -8.01 0.81
N PHE A 219 -16.95 -6.93 0.46
CA PHE A 219 -17.24 -5.59 0.94
C PHE A 219 -17.75 -4.74 -0.20
N VAL A 220 -18.82 -3.98 0.04
CA VAL A 220 -19.49 -3.18 -0.99
C VAL A 220 -19.25 -1.71 -0.70
N PHE A 221 -18.43 -1.08 -1.53
CA PHE A 221 -18.20 0.36 -1.45
C PHE A 221 -19.44 1.14 -1.88
N ILE A 222 -19.70 2.26 -1.22
CA ILE A 222 -20.79 3.15 -1.60
C ILE A 222 -20.48 3.83 -2.93
N GLU A 223 -21.43 3.83 -3.84
CA GLU A 223 -21.37 4.52 -5.12
C GLU A 223 -21.74 6.00 -4.95
N TRP A 224 -20.72 6.81 -4.68
CA TRP A 224 -20.83 8.27 -4.65
C TRP A 224 -20.83 8.85 -6.07
N PRO A 225 -21.19 10.16 -6.24
CA PRO A 225 -20.96 10.82 -7.52
C PRO A 225 -19.49 10.70 -7.95
N PRO A 226 -19.20 10.57 -9.27
CA PRO A 226 -17.85 10.35 -9.75
C PRO A 226 -16.85 11.40 -9.27
N TYR A 227 -15.65 10.94 -8.93
CA TYR A 227 -14.54 11.85 -8.62
C TYR A 227 -14.16 12.68 -9.86
N TYR A 228 -13.87 13.95 -9.66
CA TYR A 228 -13.20 14.81 -10.63
C TYR A 228 -12.14 15.67 -9.92
N LEU A 229 -11.10 16.04 -10.64
CA LEU A 229 -9.99 16.81 -10.07
C LEU A 229 -10.50 18.17 -9.55
N GLY A 230 -10.16 18.49 -8.31
CA GLY A 230 -10.58 19.72 -7.64
C GLY A 230 -11.94 19.63 -6.96
N CYS A 231 -12.62 18.47 -6.94
CA CYS A 231 -13.94 18.34 -6.32
C CYS A 231 -13.93 18.43 -4.79
N ARG A 232 -12.80 18.15 -4.15
CA ARG A 232 -12.68 18.17 -2.69
C ARG A 232 -12.59 19.61 -2.17
N LYS A 233 -13.15 19.88 -1.00
CA LYS A 233 -13.13 21.21 -0.36
C LYS A 233 -11.71 21.75 -0.18
N GLN A 234 -10.76 20.90 0.21
CA GLN A 234 -9.34 21.25 0.32
C GLN A 234 -8.70 21.68 -1.01
N ASP A 235 -9.30 21.33 -2.14
CA ASP A 235 -8.86 21.70 -3.49
C ASP A 235 -9.76 22.79 -4.10
N GLY A 236 -10.70 23.36 -3.31
CA GLY A 236 -11.61 24.42 -3.72
C GLY A 236 -12.97 23.97 -4.24
N GLY A 237 -13.28 22.66 -4.18
CA GLY A 237 -14.55 22.09 -4.62
C GLY A 237 -15.62 22.07 -3.53
N ASP A 238 -16.74 21.41 -3.83
CA ASP A 238 -17.91 21.30 -2.95
C ASP A 238 -18.02 19.97 -2.19
N SER A 239 -17.04 19.10 -2.34
CA SER A 239 -16.95 17.75 -1.75
C SER A 239 -18.08 16.78 -2.15
N LYS A 240 -18.82 17.07 -3.21
CA LYS A 240 -19.91 16.20 -3.71
C LYS A 240 -19.41 15.13 -4.68
N CYS A 241 -18.35 14.44 -4.32
CA CYS A 241 -17.73 13.39 -5.14
C CYS A 241 -17.19 12.24 -4.29
N GLY A 242 -17.03 11.08 -4.91
CA GLY A 242 -16.40 9.92 -4.33
C GLY A 242 -14.87 10.03 -4.27
N SER A 243 -14.21 8.95 -3.92
CA SER A 243 -12.77 8.86 -3.87
C SER A 243 -12.17 8.50 -5.24
N PRO A 244 -10.97 8.99 -5.57
CA PRO A 244 -10.28 8.59 -6.79
C PRO A 244 -9.74 7.16 -6.70
N ILE A 245 -9.74 6.46 -7.82
CA ILE A 245 -8.93 5.25 -7.97
C ILE A 245 -7.46 5.69 -8.14
N GLY A 246 -6.60 5.16 -7.30
CA GLY A 246 -5.18 5.48 -7.28
C GLY A 246 -4.27 4.31 -7.67
N TRP A 247 -2.97 4.54 -7.51
CA TRP A 247 -1.93 3.56 -7.63
C TRP A 247 -1.25 3.34 -6.28
N LEU A 248 -0.86 2.10 -6.00
CA LEU A 248 0.03 1.80 -4.90
C LEU A 248 1.46 1.93 -5.40
N LYS A 249 2.14 2.99 -4.99
CA LYS A 249 3.50 3.32 -5.44
C LYS A 249 4.56 2.89 -4.43
N LYS A 250 5.81 2.98 -4.87
CA LYS A 250 7.00 2.73 -4.05
C LYS A 250 7.88 3.97 -4.05
N ALA A 251 8.41 4.31 -2.90
CA ALA A 251 9.37 5.40 -2.70
C ALA A 251 10.70 4.86 -2.21
N ALA A 252 11.79 5.53 -2.53
CA ALA A 252 13.11 5.21 -2.00
C ALA A 252 13.95 6.46 -1.78
N ASN A 253 14.91 6.36 -0.86
CA ASN A 253 15.97 7.35 -0.73
C ASN A 253 16.81 7.38 -2.02
N TYR A 254 17.15 8.56 -2.50
CA TYR A 254 17.89 8.76 -3.76
C TYR A 254 19.29 8.11 -3.79
N LYS A 255 19.87 7.79 -2.63
CA LYS A 255 21.15 7.09 -2.50
C LYS A 255 21.02 5.57 -2.65
N PHE A 256 19.81 5.01 -2.44
CA PHE A 256 19.59 3.57 -2.42
C PHE A 256 20.07 2.88 -3.70
N PRO A 257 19.84 3.39 -4.93
CA PRO A 257 20.37 2.80 -6.15
C PRO A 257 21.91 2.72 -6.21
N LYS A 258 22.60 3.60 -5.46
CA LYS A 258 24.06 3.64 -5.42
C LYS A 258 24.65 2.80 -4.30
N THR A 259 23.96 2.77 -3.15
CA THR A 259 24.45 2.05 -1.97
C THR A 259 24.10 0.56 -2.00
N HIS A 260 22.96 0.21 -2.60
CA HIS A 260 22.48 -1.17 -2.71
C HIS A 260 21.90 -1.40 -4.11
N PRO A 261 22.73 -1.42 -5.15
CA PRO A 261 22.26 -1.49 -6.54
C PRO A 261 21.45 -2.76 -6.84
N ALA A 262 21.83 -3.92 -6.30
CA ALA A 262 21.11 -5.16 -6.52
C ALA A 262 19.77 -5.18 -5.79
N ALA A 263 19.72 -4.77 -4.53
CA ALA A 263 18.48 -4.67 -3.77
C ALA A 263 17.53 -3.63 -4.36
N TYR A 264 18.03 -2.47 -4.81
CA TYR A 264 17.20 -1.46 -5.48
C TYR A 264 16.61 -2.01 -6.79
N MET A 265 17.39 -2.74 -7.58
CA MET A 265 16.91 -3.35 -8.82
C MET A 265 15.80 -4.37 -8.53
N ALA A 266 15.96 -5.21 -7.51
CA ALA A 266 14.92 -6.12 -7.06
C ALA A 266 13.68 -5.34 -6.59
N PHE A 267 13.84 -4.34 -5.74
CA PHE A 267 12.74 -3.51 -5.23
C PHE A 267 11.96 -2.81 -6.36
N SER A 268 12.66 -2.24 -7.33
CA SER A 268 12.00 -1.57 -8.45
C SER A 268 11.15 -2.51 -9.31
N ARG A 269 11.55 -3.78 -9.42
CA ARG A 269 10.83 -4.83 -10.16
C ARG A 269 9.69 -5.45 -9.37
N MET A 270 9.73 -5.45 -8.02
CA MET A 270 8.64 -5.97 -7.20
C MET A 270 7.32 -5.29 -7.55
N SER A 271 6.30 -6.09 -7.84
CA SER A 271 4.99 -5.60 -8.24
C SER A 271 3.93 -6.59 -7.79
N PHE A 272 3.28 -6.28 -6.67
CA PHE A 272 2.23 -7.12 -6.10
C PHE A 272 0.87 -6.78 -6.69
N THR A 273 0.05 -7.82 -6.92
CA THR A 273 -1.36 -7.68 -7.29
C THR A 273 -2.23 -7.43 -6.06
N ALA A 274 -3.47 -6.96 -6.28
CA ALA A 274 -4.43 -6.77 -5.18
C ALA A 274 -4.67 -8.09 -4.40
N GLY A 275 -4.83 -9.21 -5.10
CA GLY A 275 -5.02 -10.51 -4.45
C GLY A 275 -3.82 -10.96 -3.61
N GLN A 276 -2.59 -10.66 -4.04
CA GLN A 276 -1.39 -10.96 -3.23
C GLN A 276 -1.34 -10.11 -1.96
N ILE A 277 -1.64 -8.82 -2.05
CA ILE A 277 -1.68 -7.92 -0.89
C ILE A 277 -2.80 -8.32 0.07
N GLY A 278 -4.00 -8.58 -0.47
CA GLY A 278 -5.14 -9.06 0.33
C GLY A 278 -4.83 -10.39 1.04
N SER A 279 -4.14 -11.32 0.37
CA SER A 279 -3.72 -12.59 1.00
C SER A 279 -2.73 -12.41 2.14
N MET A 280 -1.79 -11.44 2.04
CA MET A 280 -0.88 -11.09 3.13
C MET A 280 -1.67 -10.57 4.35
N ALA A 281 -2.62 -9.66 4.12
CA ALA A 281 -3.46 -9.12 5.19
C ALA A 281 -4.31 -10.21 5.84
N ALA A 282 -4.89 -11.13 5.07
CA ALA A 282 -5.74 -12.21 5.56
C ALA A 282 -5.04 -13.12 6.58
N LEU A 283 -3.75 -13.41 6.39
CA LEU A 283 -2.97 -14.21 7.34
C LEU A 283 -2.94 -13.59 8.76
N VAL A 284 -2.99 -12.27 8.84
CA VAL A 284 -3.02 -11.55 10.14
C VAL A 284 -4.46 -11.29 10.57
N ASP A 285 -5.28 -10.71 9.70
CA ASP A 285 -6.59 -10.21 10.09
C ASP A 285 -7.63 -11.34 10.27
N LEU A 286 -7.52 -12.44 9.51
CA LEU A 286 -8.39 -13.61 9.61
C LEU A 286 -7.73 -14.76 10.38
N ASP A 287 -6.53 -15.18 9.99
CA ASP A 287 -5.84 -16.34 10.55
C ASP A 287 -5.12 -16.05 11.87
N LYS A 288 -5.07 -14.77 12.29
CA LYS A 288 -4.49 -14.28 13.55
C LYS A 288 -3.01 -14.61 13.73
N MET A 289 -2.27 -14.72 12.62
CA MET A 289 -0.82 -14.89 12.66
C MET A 289 -0.11 -13.60 13.08
N SER A 290 1.12 -13.73 13.63
CA SER A 290 1.99 -12.55 13.74
C SER A 290 2.38 -12.06 12.34
N HIS A 291 2.69 -10.78 12.20
CA HIS A 291 3.10 -10.22 10.90
C HIS A 291 4.36 -10.90 10.33
N GLN A 292 5.29 -11.28 11.20
CA GLN A 292 6.53 -11.97 10.81
C GLN A 292 6.26 -13.40 10.36
N ASP A 293 5.40 -14.15 11.09
CA ASP A 293 5.03 -15.51 10.70
C ASP A 293 4.22 -15.50 9.40
N ALA A 294 3.32 -14.52 9.24
CA ALA A 294 2.57 -14.32 8.01
C ALA A 294 3.49 -14.05 6.81
N ALA A 295 4.50 -13.20 6.98
CA ALA A 295 5.47 -12.92 5.94
C ALA A 295 6.33 -14.16 5.60
N THR A 296 6.80 -14.90 6.62
CA THR A 296 7.57 -16.14 6.43
C THR A 296 6.75 -17.17 5.66
N LYS A 297 5.48 -17.36 6.05
CA LYS A 297 4.57 -18.26 5.35
C LYS A 297 4.34 -17.81 3.91
N TRP A 298 4.04 -16.52 3.70
CA TRP A 298 3.79 -16.00 2.36
C TRP A 298 4.99 -16.19 1.43
N LEU A 299 6.22 -15.91 1.93
CA LEU A 299 7.46 -16.11 1.17
C LEU A 299 7.66 -17.58 0.77
N ALA A 300 7.39 -18.51 1.67
CA ALA A 300 7.51 -19.93 1.41
C ALA A 300 6.49 -20.40 0.36
N ASP A 301 5.23 -20.00 0.50
CA ASP A 301 4.13 -20.41 -0.38
C ASP A 301 4.23 -19.77 -1.78
N ASN A 302 4.91 -18.62 -1.90
CA ASN A 302 5.01 -17.82 -3.13
C ASN A 302 6.45 -17.70 -3.67
N GLU A 303 7.33 -18.66 -3.36
CA GLU A 303 8.76 -18.59 -3.72
C GLU A 303 9.00 -18.33 -5.21
N LYS A 304 8.32 -19.05 -6.09
CA LYS A 304 8.42 -18.87 -7.55
C LYS A 304 7.97 -17.48 -7.98
N VAL A 305 6.96 -16.93 -7.32
CA VAL A 305 6.38 -15.62 -7.65
C VAL A 305 7.38 -14.52 -7.35
N TRP A 306 7.86 -14.42 -6.10
CA TRP A 306 8.76 -13.33 -5.75
C TRP A 306 10.15 -13.46 -6.40
N LYS A 307 10.65 -14.69 -6.62
CA LYS A 307 11.89 -14.91 -7.40
C LYS A 307 11.73 -14.41 -8.85
N SER A 308 10.60 -14.71 -9.51
CA SER A 308 10.34 -14.23 -10.87
C SER A 308 10.23 -12.71 -10.97
N MET A 309 9.65 -12.05 -9.96
CA MET A 309 9.56 -10.60 -9.91
C MET A 309 10.94 -9.95 -9.74
N THR A 310 11.75 -10.48 -8.86
CA THR A 310 12.99 -9.85 -8.43
C THR A 310 14.20 -10.25 -9.25
N GLY A 311 14.15 -11.41 -9.88
CA GLY A 311 15.30 -12.03 -10.54
C GLY A 311 16.31 -12.65 -9.55
N VAL A 312 15.93 -12.80 -8.27
CA VAL A 312 16.78 -13.41 -7.24
C VAL A 312 16.81 -14.93 -7.44
N GLY A 313 18.01 -15.50 -7.54
CA GLY A 313 18.21 -16.94 -7.65
C GLY A 313 17.78 -17.56 -8.99
N MET A 314 17.67 -16.76 -10.05
CA MET A 314 17.51 -17.24 -11.42
C MET A 314 18.84 -17.46 -12.11
#